data_e74267f651e6da8b6b60b2d833f0f291
#
_entry.id   e74267f651e6da8b6b60b2d833f0f291
#
_cell.length_a   1.000
_cell.length_b   1.000
_cell.length_c   1.000
_cell.angle_alpha   90.00
_cell.angle_beta   90.00
_cell.angle_gamma   90.00
#
_symmetry.space_group_name_H-M   'P 1'
#
loop_
_entity.id
_entity.type
_entity.pdbx_description
1 polymer ?
#
loop_
_entity_poly.entity_id
_entity_poly.type
_entity_poly.pdbx_seq_one_letter_code
_entity_poly.pdbx_strand_id
1 'polypeptide(L)'
;MQKEGTMDFSNFDIIWVESCTYQRETGISKHRHAFFHFLYVDSGSGEITIGENRYTMDAGSIYLVPPFVDHAFFNVAKTDLKTLEIKFSLNNGETMRAIEKLPACINVKSSPVKAILWTIIKEHTKHQPLSAKVISLNFQLLLTYLQRFGENMDSTEESDRKKLSPEIEKAVNYICEHLTEELNLEMLSGIVGFEKNYFLRKFKKQTNRTPIEYIREKRLEKAKGLLRYSDMNISQVALATGFKSVHYFSKVFLKCIGKGPMSYKDENKIR
;
A
#
# COMPACT_ATOMS: atom_id res chain seq x y z
N MET A 1 14.28 -8.58 30.69
CA MET A 1 13.11 -9.09 29.92
C MET A 1 12.34 -7.88 29.40
N GLN A 2 12.68 -7.42 28.20
CA GLN A 2 11.88 -6.43 27.49
C GLN A 2 10.60 -7.14 27.04
N LYS A 3 9.44 -6.57 27.36
CA LYS A 3 8.16 -7.05 26.83
C LYS A 3 8.21 -6.90 25.30
N GLU A 4 8.27 -8.03 24.59
CA GLU A 4 7.94 -8.08 23.17
C GLU A 4 6.50 -7.57 23.05
N GLY A 5 6.34 -6.33 22.58
CA GLY A 5 5.05 -5.80 22.22
C GLY A 5 4.55 -6.58 21.02
N THR A 6 3.55 -7.42 21.21
CA THR A 6 2.82 -8.04 20.10
C THR A 6 2.21 -6.91 19.26
N MET A 7 2.75 -6.72 18.06
CA MET A 7 2.19 -5.74 17.12
C MET A 7 0.79 -6.15 16.70
N ASP A 8 -0.14 -5.23 16.81
CA ASP A 8 -1.51 -5.42 16.31
C ASP A 8 -1.58 -5.12 14.81
N PHE A 9 -1.57 -6.18 14.00
CA PHE A 9 -1.76 -6.10 12.56
C PHE A 9 -3.24 -6.12 12.13
N SER A 10 -4.18 -5.76 12.98
CA SER A 10 -5.61 -5.88 12.68
C SER A 10 -6.20 -4.75 11.82
N ASN A 11 -5.45 -3.67 11.60
CA ASN A 11 -6.00 -2.44 11.03
C ASN A 11 -5.38 -2.13 9.65
N PHE A 12 -5.83 -2.88 8.63
CA PHE A 12 -5.41 -2.72 7.24
C PHE A 12 -6.58 -2.90 6.27
N ASP A 13 -6.47 -2.33 5.09
CA ASP A 13 -7.38 -2.55 3.97
C ASP A 13 -6.61 -3.15 2.79
N ILE A 14 -6.99 -4.33 2.31
CA ILE A 14 -6.47 -4.90 1.07
C ILE A 14 -7.19 -4.23 -0.09
N ILE A 15 -6.42 -3.57 -0.95
CA ILE A 15 -6.93 -2.80 -2.08
C ILE A 15 -7.02 -3.67 -3.33
N TRP A 16 -6.08 -4.60 -3.48
CA TRP A 16 -5.97 -5.42 -4.66
C TRP A 16 -5.06 -6.63 -4.43
N VAL A 17 -5.44 -7.78 -4.98
CA VAL A 17 -4.68 -9.04 -4.90
C VAL A 17 -4.77 -9.75 -6.24
N GLU A 18 -3.65 -10.13 -6.83
CA GLU A 18 -3.64 -10.86 -8.10
C GLU A 18 -2.35 -11.66 -8.33
N SER A 19 -2.45 -12.67 -9.18
CA SER A 19 -1.29 -13.33 -9.80
C SER A 19 -1.11 -12.78 -11.20
N CYS A 20 0.03 -12.13 -11.44
CA CYS A 20 0.35 -11.46 -12.70
C CYS A 20 1.39 -12.25 -13.50
N THR A 21 1.30 -12.16 -14.82
CA THR A 21 2.30 -12.71 -15.73
C THR A 21 2.78 -11.61 -16.68
N TYR A 22 4.06 -11.35 -16.68
CA TYR A 22 4.71 -10.38 -17.55
C TYR A 22 5.56 -11.11 -18.58
N GLN A 23 5.19 -10.94 -19.84
CA GLN A 23 5.95 -11.50 -20.97
C GLN A 23 7.32 -10.86 -21.08
N ARG A 24 8.20 -11.48 -21.85
CA ARG A 24 9.52 -10.92 -22.13
C ARG A 24 9.42 -9.46 -22.62
N GLU A 25 10.33 -8.61 -22.13
CA GLU A 25 10.41 -7.19 -22.47
C GLU A 25 9.17 -6.37 -22.12
N THR A 26 8.30 -6.92 -21.27
CA THR A 26 7.16 -6.19 -20.70
C THR A 26 7.35 -5.94 -19.21
N GLY A 27 6.58 -5.01 -18.67
CA GLY A 27 6.65 -4.64 -17.25
C GLY A 27 5.80 -3.42 -16.98
N ILE A 28 6.09 -2.77 -15.88
CA ILE A 28 5.40 -1.56 -15.44
C ILE A 28 6.37 -0.38 -15.48
N SER A 29 6.03 0.63 -16.28
CA SER A 29 6.80 1.87 -16.37
C SER A 29 6.78 2.63 -15.04
N LYS A 30 7.74 3.55 -14.88
CA LYS A 30 7.92 4.35 -13.67
C LYS A 30 6.62 5.06 -13.26
N HIS A 31 6.16 4.76 -12.06
CA HIS A 31 4.97 5.35 -11.45
C HIS A 31 5.09 5.32 -9.93
N ARG A 32 4.09 5.86 -9.25
CA ARG A 32 3.92 5.80 -7.78
C ARG A 32 2.45 5.79 -7.42
N HIS A 33 2.16 5.32 -6.22
CA HIS A 33 0.80 5.22 -5.68
C HIS A 33 0.79 5.49 -4.17
N ALA A 34 -0.40 5.67 -3.59
CA ALA A 34 -0.58 6.06 -2.18
C ALA A 34 -0.78 4.85 -1.23
N PHE A 35 -0.45 3.65 -1.65
CA PHE A 35 -0.59 2.41 -0.90
C PHE A 35 0.72 1.62 -0.88
N PHE A 36 0.83 0.66 0.02
CA PHE A 36 1.91 -0.33 0.01
C PHE A 36 1.66 -1.37 -1.08
N HIS A 37 2.74 -1.86 -1.67
CA HIS A 37 2.68 -2.93 -2.66
C HIS A 37 3.70 -4.00 -2.31
N PHE A 38 3.23 -5.21 -2.00
CA PHE A 38 4.04 -6.41 -1.98
C PHE A 38 4.02 -7.06 -3.37
N LEU A 39 5.21 -7.35 -3.88
CA LEU A 39 5.43 -8.05 -5.13
C LEU A 39 6.36 -9.24 -4.85
N TYR A 40 5.78 -10.45 -4.83
CA TYR A 40 6.53 -11.70 -4.68
C TYR A 40 6.78 -12.31 -6.04
N VAL A 41 8.03 -12.71 -6.31
CA VAL A 41 8.40 -13.40 -7.55
C VAL A 41 8.14 -14.89 -7.40
N ASP A 42 7.13 -15.41 -8.10
CA ASP A 42 6.77 -16.83 -8.09
C ASP A 42 7.69 -17.66 -9.01
N SER A 43 7.97 -17.13 -10.20
CA SER A 43 8.91 -17.72 -11.16
C SER A 43 9.40 -16.67 -12.18
N GLY A 44 10.47 -17.00 -12.86
CA GLY A 44 11.15 -16.07 -13.79
C GLY A 44 12.12 -15.15 -13.07
N SER A 45 12.60 -14.15 -13.78
CA SER A 45 13.47 -13.10 -13.24
C SER A 45 13.24 -11.78 -13.96
N GLY A 46 13.67 -10.68 -13.36
CA GLY A 46 13.50 -9.35 -13.90
C GLY A 46 14.35 -8.33 -13.15
N GLU A 47 14.05 -7.07 -13.35
CA GLU A 47 14.65 -5.96 -12.63
C GLU A 47 13.57 -5.05 -12.09
N ILE A 48 13.72 -4.60 -10.85
CA ILE A 48 12.86 -3.62 -10.21
C ILE A 48 13.68 -2.45 -9.68
N THR A 49 13.19 -1.24 -9.91
CA THR A 49 13.70 -0.01 -9.31
C THR A 49 12.70 0.47 -8.27
N ILE A 50 13.15 0.71 -7.04
CA ILE A 50 12.34 1.25 -5.93
C ILE A 50 13.08 2.48 -5.39
N GLY A 51 12.52 3.67 -5.58
CA GLY A 51 13.22 4.92 -5.32
C GLY A 51 14.42 5.08 -6.25
N GLU A 52 15.61 5.18 -5.67
CA GLU A 52 16.90 5.27 -6.38
C GLU A 52 17.61 3.91 -6.47
N ASN A 53 17.10 2.89 -5.78
CA ASN A 53 17.76 1.57 -5.70
C ASN A 53 17.22 0.62 -6.77
N ARG A 54 18.14 -0.16 -7.37
CA ARG A 54 17.84 -1.20 -8.36
C ARG A 54 18.10 -2.57 -7.77
N TYR A 55 17.16 -3.49 -7.98
CA TYR A 55 17.23 -4.87 -7.50
C TYR A 55 16.98 -5.83 -8.65
N THR A 56 17.68 -6.98 -8.61
CA THR A 56 17.34 -8.12 -9.47
C THR A 56 16.15 -8.85 -8.86
N MET A 57 15.14 -9.15 -9.68
CA MET A 57 13.97 -9.90 -9.27
C MET A 57 14.20 -11.38 -9.45
N ASP A 58 14.37 -12.10 -8.36
CA ASP A 58 14.61 -13.55 -8.36
C ASP A 58 13.43 -14.30 -7.73
N ALA A 59 13.12 -15.48 -8.26
CA ALA A 59 12.08 -16.35 -7.72
C ALA A 59 12.30 -16.64 -6.23
N GLY A 60 11.27 -16.45 -5.41
CA GLY A 60 11.31 -16.59 -3.96
C GLY A 60 11.72 -15.32 -3.21
N SER A 61 11.84 -14.19 -3.89
CA SER A 61 12.00 -12.87 -3.26
C SER A 61 10.68 -12.10 -3.23
N ILE A 62 10.48 -11.33 -2.17
CA ILE A 62 9.37 -10.37 -2.04
C ILE A 62 9.93 -8.95 -1.98
N TYR A 63 9.30 -8.05 -2.72
CA TYR A 63 9.66 -6.64 -2.79
C TYR A 63 8.57 -5.82 -2.13
N LEU A 64 8.97 -4.88 -1.28
CA LEU A 64 8.09 -3.92 -0.63
C LEU A 64 8.26 -2.57 -1.29
N VAL A 65 7.20 -2.07 -1.90
CA VAL A 65 7.12 -0.70 -2.40
C VAL A 65 6.27 0.12 -1.44
N PRO A 66 6.88 1.09 -0.73
CA PRO A 66 6.14 1.99 0.16
C PRO A 66 5.27 2.98 -0.61
N PRO A 67 4.28 3.60 0.06
CA PRO A 67 3.48 4.68 -0.53
C PRO A 67 4.37 5.83 -1.03
N PHE A 68 3.98 6.40 -2.19
CA PHE A 68 4.63 7.57 -2.81
C PHE A 68 6.09 7.39 -3.25
N VAL A 69 6.62 6.18 -3.22
CA VAL A 69 7.93 5.87 -3.78
C VAL A 69 7.79 5.55 -5.26
N ASP A 70 8.58 6.24 -6.09
CA ASP A 70 8.66 5.95 -7.53
C ASP A 70 9.24 4.55 -7.73
N HIS A 71 8.59 3.75 -8.57
CA HIS A 71 9.06 2.42 -8.87
C HIS A 71 8.70 2.00 -10.29
N ALA A 72 9.48 1.08 -10.83
CA ALA A 72 9.28 0.45 -12.13
C ALA A 72 9.84 -0.96 -12.09
N PHE A 73 9.29 -1.88 -12.87
CA PHE A 73 9.93 -3.16 -13.07
C PHE A 73 9.72 -3.69 -14.48
N PHE A 74 10.66 -4.50 -14.93
CA PHE A 74 10.66 -5.10 -16.26
C PHE A 74 11.11 -6.55 -16.21
N ASN A 75 10.49 -7.37 -17.02
CA ASN A 75 10.96 -8.71 -17.32
C ASN A 75 12.10 -8.62 -18.36
N VAL A 76 13.32 -8.81 -17.89
CA VAL A 76 14.53 -8.83 -18.74
C VAL A 76 14.96 -10.25 -19.13
N ALA A 77 14.27 -11.27 -18.61
CA ALA A 77 14.59 -12.67 -18.86
C ALA A 77 14.02 -13.20 -20.17
N LYS A 78 14.48 -14.39 -20.56
CA LYS A 78 13.95 -15.12 -21.74
C LYS A 78 12.60 -15.79 -21.46
N THR A 79 12.23 -15.96 -20.20
CA THR A 79 10.99 -16.61 -19.75
C THR A 79 10.04 -15.59 -19.14
N ASP A 80 8.78 -15.94 -19.02
CA ASP A 80 7.78 -15.08 -18.36
C ASP A 80 8.14 -14.87 -16.89
N LEU A 81 7.96 -13.63 -16.43
CA LEU A 81 8.02 -13.24 -15.02
C LEU A 81 6.63 -13.40 -14.41
N LYS A 82 6.48 -14.31 -13.44
CA LYS A 82 5.22 -14.49 -12.70
C LYS A 82 5.36 -13.93 -11.30
N THR A 83 4.40 -13.12 -10.91
CA THR A 83 4.36 -12.47 -9.60
C THR A 83 3.06 -12.77 -8.87
N LEU A 84 3.11 -12.74 -7.53
CA LEU A 84 1.95 -12.67 -6.66
C LEU A 84 1.98 -11.29 -6.00
N GLU A 85 0.93 -10.50 -6.18
CA GLU A 85 0.93 -9.09 -5.81
C GLU A 85 -0.21 -8.78 -4.85
N ILE A 86 0.09 -7.99 -3.82
CA ILE A 86 -0.90 -7.46 -2.86
C ILE A 86 -0.68 -5.96 -2.71
N LYS A 87 -1.71 -5.18 -2.98
CA LYS A 87 -1.76 -3.74 -2.71
C LYS A 87 -2.66 -3.50 -1.51
N PHE A 88 -2.14 -2.76 -0.53
CA PHE A 88 -2.84 -2.56 0.74
C PHE A 88 -2.54 -1.20 1.35
N SER A 89 -3.42 -0.76 2.24
CA SER A 89 -3.19 0.39 3.10
C SER A 89 -3.20 -0.02 4.56
N LEU A 90 -2.48 0.72 5.38
CA LEU A 90 -2.43 0.56 6.82
C LEU A 90 -3.12 1.75 7.47
N ASN A 91 -3.97 1.47 8.44
CA ASN A 91 -4.74 2.48 9.18
C ASN A 91 -4.21 2.65 10.62
N ASN A 92 -3.06 2.05 10.93
CA ASN A 92 -2.40 2.13 12.24
C ASN A 92 -0.93 2.56 12.03
N GLY A 93 -0.55 3.65 12.69
CA GLY A 93 0.79 4.22 12.57
C GLY A 93 1.91 3.34 13.11
N GLU A 94 1.64 2.49 14.10
CA GLU A 94 2.62 1.55 14.64
C GLU A 94 2.93 0.43 13.63
N THR A 95 1.90 -0.15 13.04
CA THR A 95 2.03 -1.14 11.96
C THR A 95 2.74 -0.56 10.74
N MET A 96 2.40 0.68 10.37
CA MET A 96 3.06 1.38 9.27
C MET A 96 4.57 1.51 9.52
N ARG A 97 4.98 1.95 10.70
CA ARG A 97 6.39 2.05 11.09
C ARG A 97 7.13 0.72 11.05
N ALA A 98 6.46 -0.36 11.47
CA ALA A 98 7.04 -1.70 11.41
C ALA A 98 7.29 -2.16 9.97
N ILE A 99 6.31 -1.97 9.11
CA ILE A 99 6.42 -2.31 7.68
C ILE A 99 7.46 -1.43 6.97
N GLU A 100 7.54 -0.15 7.29
CA GLU A 100 8.53 0.76 6.70
C GLU A 100 9.98 0.44 7.12
N LYS A 101 10.18 -0.28 8.21
CA LYS A 101 11.51 -0.79 8.62
C LYS A 101 11.95 -2.02 7.85
N LEU A 102 11.03 -2.73 7.20
CA LEU A 102 11.38 -3.91 6.42
C LEU A 102 12.29 -3.54 5.24
N PRO A 103 13.27 -4.38 4.90
CA PRO A 103 14.05 -4.21 3.69
C PRO A 103 13.15 -4.13 2.44
N ALA A 104 13.58 -3.37 1.44
CA ALA A 104 12.83 -3.28 0.18
C ALA A 104 12.78 -4.60 -0.58
N CYS A 105 13.74 -5.51 -0.32
CA CYS A 105 13.81 -6.86 -0.88
C CYS A 105 14.10 -7.84 0.25
N ILE A 106 13.31 -8.92 0.34
CA ILE A 106 13.49 -9.99 1.31
C ILE A 106 13.46 -11.34 0.57
N ASN A 107 14.48 -12.17 0.76
CA ASN A 107 14.46 -13.54 0.25
C ASN A 107 13.67 -14.44 1.21
N VAL A 108 12.60 -15.05 0.71
CA VAL A 108 11.67 -15.86 1.50
C VAL A 108 11.51 -17.29 0.96
N LYS A 109 12.46 -17.77 0.14
CA LYS A 109 12.40 -19.09 -0.52
C LYS A 109 12.07 -20.25 0.42
N SER A 110 12.67 -20.27 1.60
CA SER A 110 12.54 -21.35 2.57
C SER A 110 11.43 -21.11 3.60
N SER A 111 10.45 -20.29 3.30
CA SER A 111 9.38 -19.88 4.21
C SER A 111 8.00 -20.25 3.69
N PRO A 112 6.96 -20.24 4.54
CA PRO A 112 5.58 -20.46 4.11
C PRO A 112 4.96 -19.27 3.35
N VAL A 113 5.70 -18.18 3.12
CA VAL A 113 5.20 -16.94 2.51
C VAL A 113 4.51 -17.21 1.17
N LYS A 114 5.09 -18.04 0.30
CA LYS A 114 4.46 -18.41 -0.98
C LYS A 114 3.09 -19.07 -0.78
N ALA A 115 2.95 -20.00 0.15
CA ALA A 115 1.69 -20.69 0.43
C ALA A 115 0.63 -19.74 1.01
N ILE A 116 1.05 -18.82 1.89
CA ILE A 116 0.19 -17.79 2.46
C ILE A 116 -0.34 -16.88 1.36
N LEU A 117 0.52 -16.38 0.47
CA LEU A 117 0.14 -15.52 -0.66
C LEU A 117 -0.86 -16.24 -1.59
N TRP A 118 -0.60 -17.51 -1.93
CA TRP A 118 -1.53 -18.30 -2.73
C TRP A 118 -2.88 -18.51 -2.04
N THR A 119 -2.89 -18.68 -0.70
CA THR A 119 -4.14 -18.78 0.06
C THR A 119 -4.94 -17.49 -0.05
N ILE A 120 -4.29 -16.34 0.14
CA ILE A 120 -4.93 -15.02 0.01
C ILE A 120 -5.52 -14.84 -1.39
N ILE A 121 -4.77 -15.17 -2.45
CA ILE A 121 -5.25 -15.06 -3.84
C ILE A 121 -6.44 -15.96 -4.10
N LYS A 122 -6.37 -17.23 -3.68
CA LYS A 122 -7.47 -18.20 -3.87
C LYS A 122 -8.75 -17.78 -3.15
N GLU A 123 -8.64 -17.32 -1.91
CA GLU A 123 -9.78 -16.84 -1.14
C GLU A 123 -10.38 -15.57 -1.75
N HIS A 124 -9.50 -14.67 -2.25
CA HIS A 124 -9.92 -13.44 -2.91
C HIS A 124 -10.70 -13.71 -4.21
N THR A 125 -10.31 -14.73 -4.99
CA THR A 125 -10.98 -15.09 -6.25
C THR A 125 -12.25 -15.91 -6.06
N LYS A 126 -12.34 -16.71 -5.00
CA LYS A 126 -13.46 -17.65 -4.80
C LYS A 126 -14.66 -17.04 -4.08
N HIS A 127 -14.49 -15.94 -3.36
CA HIS A 127 -15.54 -15.25 -2.60
C HIS A 127 -16.44 -16.17 -1.76
N GLN A 128 -15.83 -17.14 -1.06
CA GLN A 128 -16.59 -18.07 -0.20
C GLN A 128 -17.02 -17.39 1.12
N PRO A 129 -18.00 -17.96 1.83
CA PRO A 129 -18.29 -17.52 3.19
C PRO A 129 -17.01 -17.49 4.05
N LEU A 130 -16.81 -16.39 4.80
CA LEU A 130 -15.63 -16.15 5.62
C LEU A 130 -14.31 -15.88 4.88
N SER A 131 -14.28 -15.80 3.54
CA SER A 131 -13.06 -15.48 2.79
C SER A 131 -12.37 -14.21 3.32
N ALA A 132 -13.11 -13.16 3.64
CA ALA A 132 -12.54 -11.94 4.22
C ALA A 132 -11.78 -12.21 5.54
N LYS A 133 -12.30 -13.11 6.39
CA LYS A 133 -11.62 -13.51 7.63
C LYS A 133 -10.36 -14.31 7.36
N VAL A 134 -10.42 -15.27 6.43
CA VAL A 134 -9.26 -16.08 6.03
C VAL A 134 -8.16 -15.19 5.45
N ILE A 135 -8.52 -14.26 4.55
CA ILE A 135 -7.59 -13.28 3.96
C ILE A 135 -6.94 -12.44 5.06
N SER A 136 -7.73 -11.90 5.99
CA SER A 136 -7.23 -11.08 7.10
C SER A 136 -6.20 -11.82 7.95
N LEU A 137 -6.51 -13.05 8.37
CA LEU A 137 -5.61 -13.86 9.19
C LEU A 137 -4.32 -14.23 8.45
N ASN A 138 -4.42 -14.60 7.16
CA ASN A 138 -3.24 -14.91 6.35
C ASN A 138 -2.38 -13.68 6.09
N PHE A 139 -2.98 -12.50 5.91
CA PHE A 139 -2.24 -11.27 5.73
C PHE A 139 -1.48 -10.87 7.01
N GLN A 140 -2.10 -11.00 8.18
CA GLN A 140 -1.43 -10.81 9.47
C GLN A 140 -0.25 -11.78 9.63
N LEU A 141 -0.46 -13.06 9.27
CA LEU A 141 0.60 -14.07 9.30
C LEU A 141 1.75 -13.73 8.35
N LEU A 142 1.44 -13.24 7.14
CA LEU A 142 2.43 -12.74 6.18
C LEU A 142 3.29 -11.64 6.80
N LEU A 143 2.66 -10.60 7.37
CA LEU A 143 3.37 -9.49 8.01
C LEU A 143 4.27 -9.96 9.16
N THR A 144 3.79 -10.90 9.97
CA THR A 144 4.57 -11.50 11.06
C THR A 144 5.82 -12.23 10.54
N TYR A 145 5.69 -12.99 9.44
CA TYR A 145 6.87 -13.64 8.84
C TYR A 145 7.86 -12.62 8.27
N LEU A 146 7.37 -11.60 7.57
CA LEU A 146 8.25 -10.57 6.99
C LEU A 146 9.00 -9.80 8.09
N GLN A 147 8.35 -9.50 9.21
CA GLN A 147 9.00 -8.88 10.36
C GLN A 147 10.14 -9.75 10.92
N ARG A 148 9.91 -11.05 11.11
CA ARG A 148 10.96 -11.99 11.55
C ARG A 148 12.15 -12.02 10.61
N PHE A 149 11.93 -11.92 9.30
CA PHE A 149 13.02 -11.83 8.34
C PHE A 149 13.77 -10.50 8.44
N GLY A 150 13.07 -9.39 8.66
CA GLY A 150 13.68 -8.07 8.85
C GLY A 150 14.55 -7.99 10.10
N GLU A 151 14.13 -8.61 11.21
CA GLU A 151 14.88 -8.64 12.47
C GLU A 151 16.15 -9.52 12.40
N ASN A 152 16.15 -10.55 11.55
CA ASN A 152 17.29 -11.45 11.35
C ASN A 152 18.32 -10.92 10.34
N MET A 153 17.99 -9.87 9.59
CA MET A 153 18.95 -9.19 8.74
C MET A 153 19.64 -8.10 9.55
N ASP A 154 20.81 -8.44 10.10
CA ASP A 154 21.68 -7.46 10.76
C ASP A 154 21.80 -6.18 9.95
N SER A 155 21.70 -5.08 10.65
CA SER A 155 21.60 -3.69 10.28
C SER A 155 22.80 -3.12 9.47
N THR A 156 23.19 -3.74 8.37
CA THR A 156 24.32 -3.30 7.55
C THR A 156 23.94 -2.53 6.29
N GLU A 157 22.66 -2.42 5.97
CA GLU A 157 22.19 -1.51 4.93
C GLU A 157 21.04 -0.63 5.45
N GLU A 158 21.41 0.37 6.23
CA GLU A 158 20.57 1.56 6.43
C GLU A 158 20.49 2.28 5.07
N SER A 159 19.65 1.74 4.18
CA SER A 159 19.38 2.37 2.90
C SER A 159 18.80 3.75 3.17
N ASP A 160 19.25 4.74 2.40
CA ASP A 160 18.85 6.15 2.31
C ASP A 160 17.33 6.34 2.08
N ARG A 161 16.49 5.70 2.88
CA ARG A 161 15.06 6.05 2.96
C ARG A 161 15.00 7.40 3.64
N LYS A 162 14.56 8.40 2.94
CA LYS A 162 14.22 9.71 3.50
C LYS A 162 13.19 9.49 4.61
N LYS A 163 13.66 9.22 5.85
CA LYS A 163 12.80 9.10 7.03
C LYS A 163 12.00 10.40 7.16
N LEU A 164 10.70 10.28 7.29
CA LEU A 164 9.86 11.41 7.68
C LEU A 164 10.34 11.92 9.04
N SER A 165 10.35 13.22 9.24
CA SER A 165 10.59 13.73 10.61
C SER A 165 9.44 13.29 11.52
N PRO A 166 9.69 13.07 12.83
CA PRO A 166 8.68 12.56 13.77
C PRO A 166 7.36 13.34 13.73
N GLU A 167 7.42 14.64 13.50
CA GLU A 167 6.22 15.47 13.43
C GLU A 167 5.44 15.23 12.13
N ILE A 168 6.12 15.07 10.99
CA ILE A 168 5.44 14.77 9.73
C ILE A 168 4.88 13.35 9.75
N GLU A 169 5.61 12.41 10.34
CA GLU A 169 5.13 11.06 10.58
C GLU A 169 3.86 11.06 11.46
N LYS A 170 3.86 11.84 12.56
CA LYS A 170 2.67 12.03 13.42
C LYS A 170 1.47 12.57 12.64
N ALA A 171 1.69 13.55 11.76
CA ALA A 171 0.61 14.08 10.91
C ALA A 171 0.09 13.04 9.92
N VAL A 172 0.98 12.27 9.28
CA VAL A 172 0.61 11.19 8.35
C VAL A 172 -0.20 10.11 9.05
N ASN A 173 0.22 9.68 10.23
CA ASN A 173 -0.51 8.69 11.04
C ASN A 173 -1.90 9.20 11.42
N TYR A 174 -2.00 10.42 11.91
CA TYR A 174 -3.29 11.03 12.24
C TYR A 174 -4.22 11.09 11.03
N ILE A 175 -3.71 11.48 9.84
CA ILE A 175 -4.50 11.48 8.61
C ILE A 175 -5.04 10.08 8.31
N CYS A 176 -4.21 9.04 8.41
CA CYS A 176 -4.62 7.66 8.11
C CYS A 176 -5.69 7.14 9.08
N GLU A 177 -5.58 7.46 10.37
CA GLU A 177 -6.51 7.04 11.42
C GLU A 177 -7.86 7.78 11.33
N HIS A 178 -7.85 9.05 10.88
CA HIS A 178 -9.03 9.93 10.84
C HIS A 178 -9.49 10.27 9.42
N LEU A 179 -9.23 9.39 8.45
CA LEU A 179 -9.42 9.66 7.01
C LEU A 179 -10.86 10.04 6.63
N THR A 180 -11.85 9.52 7.38
CA THR A 180 -13.28 9.79 7.16
C THR A 180 -13.77 11.08 7.80
N GLU A 181 -12.97 11.67 8.68
CA GLU A 181 -13.30 12.89 9.41
C GLU A 181 -12.96 14.15 8.64
N GLU A 182 -13.36 15.29 9.17
CA GLU A 182 -12.98 16.59 8.59
C GLU A 182 -11.54 16.95 8.97
N LEU A 183 -10.64 16.78 8.03
CA LEU A 183 -9.24 17.12 8.17
C LEU A 183 -8.91 18.42 7.45
N ASN A 184 -8.29 19.36 8.15
CA ASN A 184 -7.82 20.62 7.57
C ASN A 184 -6.38 20.93 7.99
N LEU A 185 -5.78 21.88 7.29
CA LEU A 185 -4.38 22.24 7.49
C LEU A 185 -4.10 22.79 8.89
N GLU A 186 -5.04 23.53 9.46
CA GLU A 186 -4.92 24.18 10.76
C GLU A 186 -4.91 23.14 11.90
N MET A 187 -5.82 22.18 11.84
CA MET A 187 -5.85 21.05 12.76
C MET A 187 -4.54 20.25 12.69
N LEU A 188 -4.10 19.86 11.49
CA LEU A 188 -2.89 19.06 11.34
C LEU A 188 -1.63 19.78 11.81
N SER A 189 -1.50 21.07 11.53
CA SER A 189 -0.37 21.86 12.03
C SER A 189 -0.40 21.99 13.55
N GLY A 190 -1.58 22.15 14.16
CA GLY A 190 -1.75 22.17 15.62
C GLY A 190 -1.35 20.87 16.29
N ILE A 191 -1.72 19.71 15.72
CA ILE A 191 -1.37 18.37 16.23
C ILE A 191 0.14 18.17 16.35
N VAL A 192 0.91 18.75 15.42
CA VAL A 192 2.37 18.60 15.38
C VAL A 192 3.11 19.80 16.00
N GLY A 193 2.39 20.82 16.46
CA GLY A 193 2.96 22.02 17.09
C GLY A 193 3.71 22.93 16.12
N PHE A 194 3.34 22.94 14.83
CA PHE A 194 3.98 23.78 13.82
C PHE A 194 3.09 24.96 13.41
N GLU A 195 3.74 26.06 13.00
CA GLU A 195 3.06 27.12 12.26
C GLU A 195 2.58 26.56 10.91
N LYS A 196 1.39 26.96 10.47
CA LYS A 196 0.67 26.45 9.32
C LYS A 196 1.48 26.42 8.01
N ASN A 197 2.17 27.53 7.69
CA ASN A 197 2.95 27.62 6.45
C ASN A 197 4.25 26.80 6.53
N TYR A 198 4.85 26.73 7.73
CA TYR A 198 6.01 25.88 7.96
C TYR A 198 5.65 24.40 7.82
N PHE A 199 4.53 23.98 8.44
CA PHE A 199 4.00 22.62 8.30
C PHE A 199 3.74 22.26 6.83
N LEU A 200 3.04 23.14 6.09
CA LEU A 200 2.74 22.92 4.67
C LEU A 200 4.02 22.66 3.84
N ARG A 201 5.05 23.51 4.03
CA ARG A 201 6.31 23.36 3.30
C ARG A 201 7.07 22.11 3.70
N LYS A 202 7.18 21.83 5.02
CA LYS A 202 7.87 20.65 5.56
C LYS A 202 7.20 19.36 5.12
N PHE A 203 5.86 19.29 5.23
CA PHE A 203 5.06 18.15 4.79
C PHE A 203 5.25 17.88 3.28
N LYS A 204 5.10 18.92 2.44
CA LYS A 204 5.30 18.82 1.00
C LYS A 204 6.71 18.41 0.62
N LYS A 205 7.74 18.93 1.31
CA LYS A 205 9.15 18.57 1.08
C LYS A 205 9.41 17.08 1.35
N GLN A 206 8.77 16.51 2.37
CA GLN A 206 9.02 15.12 2.78
C GLN A 206 8.11 14.10 2.07
N THR A 207 6.85 14.46 1.80
CA THR A 207 5.87 13.56 1.19
C THR A 207 5.67 13.80 -0.32
N ASN A 208 6.28 14.85 -0.88
CA ASN A 208 6.05 15.35 -2.25
C ASN A 208 4.58 15.74 -2.54
N ARG A 209 3.76 15.94 -1.49
CA ARG A 209 2.34 16.32 -1.55
C ARG A 209 2.02 17.36 -0.50
N THR A 210 1.07 18.23 -0.78
CA THR A 210 0.45 19.01 0.29
C THR A 210 -0.41 18.10 1.18
N PRO A 211 -0.67 18.46 2.46
CA PRO A 211 -1.53 17.65 3.34
C PRO A 211 -2.91 17.36 2.73
N ILE A 212 -3.52 18.34 2.08
CA ILE A 212 -4.84 18.18 1.46
C ILE A 212 -4.80 17.26 0.23
N GLU A 213 -3.74 17.33 -0.59
CA GLU A 213 -3.52 16.37 -1.67
C GLU A 213 -3.31 14.96 -1.14
N TYR A 214 -2.55 14.81 -0.07
CA TYR A 214 -2.29 13.53 0.58
C TYR A 214 -3.58 12.89 1.10
N ILE A 215 -4.42 13.65 1.83
CA ILE A 215 -5.74 13.20 2.31
C ILE A 215 -6.61 12.76 1.13
N ARG A 216 -6.68 13.59 0.09
CA ARG A 216 -7.47 13.29 -1.11
C ARG A 216 -7.02 12.01 -1.81
N GLU A 217 -5.72 11.82 -2.00
CA GLU A 217 -5.16 10.61 -2.61
C GLU A 217 -5.50 9.37 -1.78
N LYS A 218 -5.33 9.42 -0.45
CA LYS A 218 -5.71 8.32 0.45
C LYS A 218 -7.21 7.99 0.40
N ARG A 219 -8.08 9.00 0.37
CA ARG A 219 -9.53 8.81 0.21
C ARG A 219 -9.89 8.15 -1.12
N LEU A 220 -9.25 8.57 -2.21
CA LEU A 220 -9.48 7.98 -3.54
C LEU A 220 -8.98 6.54 -3.62
N GLU A 221 -7.86 6.21 -2.99
CA GLU A 221 -7.36 4.82 -2.93
C GLU A 221 -8.35 3.91 -2.18
N LYS A 222 -8.82 4.35 -1.02
CA LYS A 222 -9.88 3.63 -0.28
C LYS A 222 -11.15 3.49 -1.12
N ALA A 223 -11.54 4.55 -1.85
CA ALA A 223 -12.70 4.50 -2.75
C ALA A 223 -12.55 3.48 -3.87
N LYS A 224 -11.37 3.38 -4.50
CA LYS A 224 -11.09 2.36 -5.52
C LYS A 224 -11.27 0.95 -4.97
N GLY A 225 -10.79 0.69 -3.77
CA GLY A 225 -11.00 -0.59 -3.08
C GLY A 225 -12.49 -0.90 -2.86
N LEU A 226 -13.23 0.05 -2.27
CA LEU A 226 -14.66 -0.13 -2.02
C LEU A 226 -15.48 -0.30 -3.32
N LEU A 227 -15.17 0.46 -4.36
CA LEU A 227 -15.85 0.33 -5.67
C LEU A 227 -15.64 -1.04 -6.31
N ARG A 228 -14.49 -1.64 -6.11
CA ARG A 228 -14.12 -2.93 -6.69
C ARG A 228 -14.65 -4.11 -5.89
N TYR A 229 -14.60 -4.03 -4.55
CA TYR A 229 -14.76 -5.19 -3.66
C TYR A 229 -15.98 -5.11 -2.74
N SER A 230 -16.83 -4.09 -2.85
CA SER A 230 -18.05 -4.00 -2.07
C SER A 230 -19.27 -3.77 -2.96
N ASP A 231 -20.45 -4.08 -2.41
CA ASP A 231 -21.74 -3.80 -3.05
C ASP A 231 -22.22 -2.35 -2.82
N MET A 232 -21.42 -1.53 -2.14
CA MET A 232 -21.74 -0.13 -1.87
C MET A 232 -22.03 0.63 -3.16
N ASN A 233 -23.07 1.45 -3.13
CA ASN A 233 -23.32 2.40 -4.21
C ASN A 233 -22.34 3.59 -4.14
N ILE A 234 -22.32 4.42 -5.18
CA ILE A 234 -21.37 5.54 -5.29
C ILE A 234 -21.51 6.53 -4.12
N SER A 235 -22.73 6.76 -3.64
CA SER A 235 -23.00 7.65 -2.50
C SER A 235 -22.45 7.08 -1.19
N GLN A 236 -22.64 5.79 -0.98
CA GLN A 236 -22.09 5.08 0.18
C GLN A 236 -20.57 5.08 0.17
N VAL A 237 -19.95 4.84 -0.99
CA VAL A 237 -18.49 4.90 -1.14
C VAL A 237 -17.96 6.30 -0.85
N ALA A 238 -18.59 7.35 -1.38
CA ALA A 238 -18.18 8.72 -1.11
C ALA A 238 -18.19 9.02 0.40
N LEU A 239 -19.28 8.66 1.09
CA LEU A 239 -19.40 8.86 2.53
C LEU A 239 -18.39 8.03 3.33
N ALA A 240 -18.25 6.74 3.03
CA ALA A 240 -17.32 5.81 3.71
C ALA A 240 -15.84 6.19 3.51
N THR A 241 -15.55 7.06 2.54
CA THR A 241 -14.20 7.56 2.26
C THR A 241 -13.98 9.01 2.69
N GLY A 242 -14.96 9.62 3.39
CA GLY A 242 -14.84 10.95 3.98
C GLY A 242 -15.08 12.12 3.01
N PHE A 243 -15.69 11.88 1.84
CA PHE A 243 -16.15 12.95 0.98
C PHE A 243 -17.53 13.44 1.45
N LYS A 244 -17.66 14.74 1.70
CA LYS A 244 -18.91 15.37 2.12
C LYS A 244 -19.98 15.44 1.02
N SER A 245 -19.58 15.34 -0.25
CA SER A 245 -20.47 15.46 -1.42
C SER A 245 -20.12 14.41 -2.46
N VAL A 246 -21.12 13.64 -2.88
CA VAL A 246 -21.02 12.64 -3.97
C VAL A 246 -20.63 13.31 -5.28
N HIS A 247 -21.16 14.50 -5.54
CA HIS A 247 -20.82 15.27 -6.74
C HIS A 247 -19.34 15.67 -6.75
N TYR A 248 -18.85 16.21 -5.63
CA TYR A 248 -17.43 16.54 -5.48
C TYR A 248 -16.54 15.31 -5.58
N PHE A 249 -16.92 14.20 -4.92
CA PHE A 249 -16.25 12.91 -5.04
C PHE A 249 -16.12 12.48 -6.50
N SER A 250 -17.23 12.44 -7.24
CA SER A 250 -17.26 11.98 -8.64
C SER A 250 -16.38 12.86 -9.56
N LYS A 251 -16.41 14.18 -9.34
CA LYS A 251 -15.56 15.14 -10.08
C LYS A 251 -14.07 14.92 -9.79
N VAL A 252 -13.71 14.75 -8.52
CA VAL A 252 -12.33 14.52 -8.10
C VAL A 252 -11.84 13.16 -8.58
N PHE A 253 -12.68 12.12 -8.45
CA PHE A 253 -12.37 10.77 -8.90
C PHE A 253 -12.09 10.73 -10.41
N LEU A 254 -12.98 11.35 -11.23
CA LEU A 254 -12.79 11.47 -12.67
C LEU A 254 -11.49 12.21 -13.01
N LYS A 255 -11.21 13.33 -12.34
CA LYS A 255 -10.00 14.12 -12.57
C LYS A 255 -8.71 13.34 -12.25
N CYS A 256 -8.71 12.55 -11.19
CA CYS A 256 -7.50 11.87 -10.72
C CYS A 256 -7.30 10.47 -11.35
N ILE A 257 -8.39 9.78 -11.70
CA ILE A 257 -8.36 8.39 -12.18
C ILE A 257 -8.59 8.30 -13.71
N GLY A 258 -9.08 9.39 -14.33
CA GLY A 258 -9.35 9.46 -15.77
C GLY A 258 -10.70 8.90 -16.18
N LYS A 259 -11.47 8.30 -15.25
CA LYS A 259 -12.83 7.78 -15.47
C LYS A 259 -13.72 7.99 -14.25
N GLY A 260 -15.05 8.04 -14.47
CA GLY A 260 -16.01 8.22 -13.39
C GLY A 260 -16.09 7.03 -12.44
N PRO A 261 -16.56 7.21 -11.18
CA PRO A 261 -16.65 6.13 -10.21
C PRO A 261 -17.54 4.97 -10.67
N MET A 262 -18.65 5.23 -11.37
CA MET A 262 -19.56 4.21 -11.88
C MET A 262 -18.85 3.37 -12.95
N SER A 263 -18.28 4.01 -13.99
CA SER A 263 -17.53 3.29 -15.03
C SER A 263 -16.37 2.48 -14.45
N TYR A 264 -15.68 3.04 -13.44
CA TYR A 264 -14.62 2.33 -12.74
C TYR A 264 -15.15 1.08 -12.02
N LYS A 265 -16.31 1.17 -11.36
CA LYS A 265 -16.97 0.06 -10.68
C LYS A 265 -17.38 -1.02 -11.68
N ASP A 266 -18.05 -0.65 -12.77
CA ASP A 266 -18.58 -1.59 -13.76
C ASP A 266 -17.47 -2.38 -14.50
N GLU A 267 -16.36 -1.70 -14.81
CA GLU A 267 -15.19 -2.34 -15.45
C GLU A 267 -14.38 -3.24 -14.51
N ASN A 268 -14.42 -2.99 -13.20
CA ASN A 268 -13.56 -3.66 -12.23
C ASN A 268 -14.34 -4.50 -11.22
N LYS A 269 -15.67 -4.57 -11.33
CA LYS A 269 -16.49 -5.44 -10.49
C LYS A 269 -16.18 -6.89 -10.88
N ILE A 270 -15.50 -7.59 -9.99
CA ILE A 270 -15.24 -9.02 -10.13
C ILE A 270 -16.62 -9.71 -9.99
N ARG A 271 -17.09 -10.31 -11.05
CA ARG A 271 -18.35 -11.10 -11.09
C ARG A 271 -18.15 -12.44 -10.41
#